data_2231b0417938a9125b6079c7666d2ffa
#
_entry.id   2231b0417938a9125b6079c7666d2ffa
#
_cell.length_a   1.000
_cell.length_b   1.000
_cell.length_c   1.000
_cell.angle_alpha   90.00
_cell.angle_beta   90.00
_cell.angle_gamma   90.00
#
_symmetry.space_group_name_H-M   'P 1'
#
loop_
_entity.id
_entity.type
_entity.pdbx_description
1 polymer ?
#
loop_
_entity_poly.entity_id
_entity_poly.type
_entity_poly.pdbx_seq_one_letter_code
_entity_poly.pdbx_strand_id
1 'polypeptide(L)'
;LDWCRWHGVQLLVLLAVLSALWANLPMLKRWWQGLIPDQGASTELSFDVHDPSRTRIEDQQAPEPLTVNFSGQAAPLVKVGKPVTDIEMDPPAAGQWSWTAPDRLVFQPKEDWPVGQRYSVKFGRKALAANVKLKAREFSFSSPGFDISVDSSEFYQDPVQVNLRRVVYQLRFSHPVNTQKFEAGIRLDEGDPDKPFLGIGQGASRKFVVSYDKFKLQATVMSEPLPIPAQTQSLRLTVAAGVTAQRGGPGTAADLVQSVDVPGLYSLAIADISASVVSNQVGDPEHVLHVGTSMAVHERELA
;
A
#
# COMPACT_ATOMS: atom_id res chain seq x y z
N LEU A 1 26.14 -5.22 92.70
CA LEU A 1 27.28 -5.73 91.90
C LEU A 1 26.82 -6.68 90.76
N ASP A 2 25.69 -7.40 90.93
CA ASP A 2 25.22 -8.39 89.93
C ASP A 2 24.56 -7.83 88.71
N TRP A 3 24.07 -6.59 88.77
CA TRP A 3 23.42 -5.93 87.63
C TRP A 3 24.43 -5.55 86.48
N CYS A 4 25.65 -5.10 86.84
CA CYS A 4 26.73 -4.82 85.92
C CYS A 4 27.29 -6.08 85.20
N ARG A 5 27.35 -7.19 85.88
CA ARG A 5 27.85 -8.47 85.32
C ARG A 5 26.91 -9.04 84.24
N TRP A 6 25.56 -8.90 84.45
CA TRP A 6 24.56 -9.46 83.54
C TRP A 6 24.51 -8.66 82.22
N HIS A 7 24.65 -7.31 82.26
CA HIS A 7 24.69 -6.49 81.07
C HIS A 7 26.03 -6.59 80.33
N GLY A 8 27.11 -6.85 81.01
CA GLY A 8 28.41 -7.13 80.40
C GLY A 8 28.41 -8.39 79.54
N VAL A 9 27.79 -9.46 80.04
CA VAL A 9 27.66 -10.72 79.33
C VAL A 9 26.73 -10.57 78.09
N GLN A 10 25.65 -9.82 78.23
CA GLN A 10 24.76 -9.55 77.08
C GLN A 10 25.44 -8.75 75.99
N LEU A 11 26.28 -7.79 76.38
CA LEU A 11 27.01 -6.97 75.43
C LEU A 11 28.09 -7.75 74.69
N LEU A 12 28.76 -8.70 75.38
CA LEU A 12 29.73 -9.60 74.76
C LEU A 12 29.07 -10.61 73.82
N VAL A 13 27.88 -11.12 74.16
CA VAL A 13 27.12 -12.03 73.29
C VAL A 13 26.64 -11.25 72.03
N LEU A 14 26.20 -10.02 72.21
CA LEU A 14 25.75 -9.20 71.08
C LEU A 14 26.92 -8.86 70.14
N LEU A 15 28.11 -8.55 70.68
CA LEU A 15 29.34 -8.30 69.91
C LEU A 15 29.81 -9.59 69.20
N ALA A 16 29.72 -10.76 69.85
CA ALA A 16 30.04 -12.04 69.24
C ALA A 16 29.07 -12.39 68.06
N VAL A 17 27.78 -12.13 68.25
CA VAL A 17 26.78 -12.32 67.19
C VAL A 17 27.00 -11.35 66.02
N LEU A 18 27.27 -10.10 66.31
CA LEU A 18 27.58 -9.10 65.27
C LEU A 18 28.87 -9.43 64.54
N SER A 19 29.91 -9.89 65.20
CA SER A 19 31.15 -10.33 64.58
C SER A 19 30.97 -11.58 63.73
N ALA A 20 30.17 -12.54 64.18
CA ALA A 20 29.83 -13.74 63.43
C ALA A 20 28.99 -13.40 62.19
N LEU A 21 28.04 -12.47 62.30
CA LEU A 21 27.29 -11.95 61.16
C LEU A 21 28.20 -11.22 60.16
N TRP A 22 29.12 -10.42 60.69
CA TRP A 22 30.09 -9.65 59.81
C TRP A 22 31.06 -10.61 59.11
N ALA A 23 31.58 -11.62 59.76
CA ALA A 23 32.47 -12.64 59.20
C ALA A 23 31.76 -13.48 58.10
N ASN A 24 30.42 -13.66 58.24
CA ASN A 24 29.63 -14.44 57.30
C ASN A 24 28.90 -13.58 56.23
N LEU A 25 29.04 -12.24 56.28
CA LEU A 25 28.48 -11.34 55.28
C LEU A 25 28.78 -11.75 53.83
N PRO A 26 30.03 -12.15 53.49
CA PRO A 26 30.33 -12.55 52.12
C PRO A 26 29.61 -13.87 51.74
N MET A 27 29.39 -14.78 52.71
CA MET A 27 28.70 -16.03 52.48
C MET A 27 27.19 -15.83 52.32
N LEU A 28 26.58 -14.97 53.14
CA LEU A 28 25.20 -14.54 53.00
C LEU A 28 24.99 -13.80 51.68
N LYS A 29 25.90 -12.95 51.28
CA LYS A 29 25.84 -12.20 50.01
C LYS A 29 25.91 -13.12 48.79
N ARG A 30 26.76 -14.18 48.84
CA ARG A 30 26.83 -15.22 47.81
C ARG A 30 25.55 -16.07 47.77
N TRP A 31 24.99 -16.43 48.92
CA TRP A 31 23.75 -17.19 49.04
C TRP A 31 22.56 -16.37 48.52
N TRP A 32 22.50 -15.07 48.85
CA TRP A 32 21.48 -14.14 48.30
C TRP A 32 21.64 -13.93 46.81
N GLN A 33 22.87 -13.83 46.30
CA GLN A 33 23.15 -13.73 44.87
C GLN A 33 22.78 -14.99 44.11
N GLY A 34 22.87 -16.17 44.74
CA GLY A 34 22.42 -17.43 44.16
C GLY A 34 20.90 -17.63 44.17
N LEU A 35 20.19 -16.89 45.03
CA LEU A 35 18.70 -16.91 45.11
C LEU A 35 18.06 -15.90 44.15
N ILE A 36 18.80 -14.88 43.69
CA ILE A 36 18.35 -13.99 42.63
C ILE A 36 18.61 -14.75 41.33
N PRO A 37 17.56 -15.15 40.59
CA PRO A 37 17.77 -15.73 39.27
C PRO A 37 18.64 -14.74 38.45
N ASP A 38 19.72 -15.24 37.90
CA ASP A 38 20.58 -14.47 37.02
C ASP A 38 19.65 -13.89 35.93
N GLN A 39 19.31 -12.60 36.05
CA GLN A 39 18.63 -11.89 35.00
C GLN A 39 19.68 -11.78 33.90
N GLY A 40 19.78 -12.84 33.09
CA GLY A 40 20.72 -12.95 31.98
C GLY A 40 20.82 -11.64 31.26
N ALA A 41 22.00 -11.26 30.84
CA ALA A 41 22.31 -9.98 30.23
C ALA A 41 21.16 -9.51 29.34
N SER A 42 20.57 -8.37 29.69
CA SER A 42 19.43 -7.84 28.93
C SER A 42 19.87 -7.58 27.50
N THR A 43 19.30 -8.29 26.56
CA THR A 43 19.57 -8.12 25.13
C THR A 43 18.78 -6.93 24.62
N GLU A 44 19.46 -5.92 24.13
CA GLU A 44 18.81 -4.79 23.48
C GLU A 44 18.57 -5.10 22.01
N LEU A 45 17.31 -5.00 21.59
CA LEU A 45 16.88 -5.29 20.22
C LEU A 45 16.30 -4.05 19.55
N SER A 46 16.53 -3.95 18.26
CA SER A 46 15.80 -3.08 17.34
C SER A 46 14.76 -3.91 16.59
N PHE A 47 13.87 -3.24 15.87
CA PHE A 47 12.91 -3.90 15.01
C PHE A 47 12.71 -3.07 13.74
N ASP A 48 12.24 -3.74 12.70
CA ASP A 48 11.79 -3.19 11.44
C ASP A 48 10.31 -3.52 11.22
N VAL A 49 9.56 -2.58 10.65
CA VAL A 49 8.12 -2.68 10.45
C VAL A 49 7.84 -2.78 8.97
N HIS A 50 7.12 -3.83 8.58
CA HIS A 50 6.57 -3.96 7.25
C HIS A 50 5.11 -3.56 7.31
N ASP A 51 4.83 -2.36 6.79
CA ASP A 51 3.49 -1.82 6.68
C ASP A 51 2.60 -2.76 5.84
N PRO A 52 1.32 -2.90 6.18
CA PRO A 52 0.42 -3.73 5.38
C PRO A 52 0.29 -3.16 3.97
N SER A 53 0.39 -4.02 2.98
CA SER A 53 0.07 -3.68 1.60
C SER A 53 -1.46 -3.69 1.39
N ARG A 54 -1.88 -3.35 0.17
CA ARG A 54 -3.29 -3.44 -0.21
C ARG A 54 -3.74 -4.91 -0.24
N THR A 55 -4.85 -5.22 0.41
CA THR A 55 -5.48 -6.53 0.28
C THR A 55 -5.99 -6.75 -1.15
N ARG A 56 -5.66 -7.88 -1.75
CA ARG A 56 -6.13 -8.27 -3.08
C ARG A 56 -7.50 -8.92 -2.97
N ILE A 57 -8.53 -8.09 -3.00
CA ILE A 57 -9.93 -8.56 -2.93
C ILE A 57 -10.34 -9.36 -4.16
N GLU A 58 -9.73 -9.09 -5.31
CA GLU A 58 -9.90 -9.83 -6.56
C GLU A 58 -9.51 -11.30 -6.43
N ASP A 59 -8.53 -11.61 -5.60
CA ASP A 59 -8.03 -12.96 -5.34
C ASP A 59 -8.67 -13.61 -4.10
N GLN A 60 -9.64 -12.96 -3.48
CA GLN A 60 -10.28 -13.40 -2.23
C GLN A 60 -9.28 -13.64 -1.08
N GLN A 61 -8.20 -12.89 -1.06
CA GLN A 61 -7.19 -13.01 -0.02
C GLN A 61 -7.70 -12.46 1.33
N ALA A 62 -7.18 -13.03 2.40
CA ALA A 62 -7.39 -12.47 3.73
C ALA A 62 -6.75 -11.07 3.82
N PRO A 63 -7.25 -10.21 4.74
CA PRO A 63 -6.66 -8.91 4.97
C PRO A 63 -5.15 -9.00 5.23
N GLU A 64 -4.40 -8.11 4.59
CA GLU A 64 -2.93 -8.09 4.68
C GLU A 64 -2.46 -7.83 6.12
N PRO A 65 -1.54 -8.63 6.64
CA PRO A 65 -1.07 -8.48 8.01
C PRO A 65 -0.04 -7.35 8.15
N LEU A 66 0.03 -6.77 9.35
CA LEU A 66 1.16 -5.94 9.77
C LEU A 66 2.24 -6.84 10.36
N THR A 67 3.47 -6.73 9.86
CA THR A 67 4.59 -7.57 10.32
C THR A 67 5.68 -6.73 10.97
N VAL A 68 6.15 -7.17 12.14
CA VAL A 68 7.28 -6.57 12.85
C VAL A 68 8.39 -7.60 13.00
N ASN A 69 9.55 -7.33 12.41
CA ASN A 69 10.74 -8.17 12.48
C ASN A 69 11.74 -7.59 13.47
N PHE A 70 12.17 -8.38 14.45
CA PHE A 70 13.14 -7.98 15.45
C PHE A 70 14.56 -8.42 15.04
N SER A 71 15.56 -7.66 15.45
CA SER A 71 16.97 -7.96 15.14
C SER A 71 17.51 -9.22 15.86
N GLY A 72 16.68 -9.89 16.67
CA GLY A 72 17.01 -11.12 17.39
C GLY A 72 15.78 -11.69 18.05
N GLN A 73 15.97 -12.74 18.85
CA GLN A 73 14.86 -13.43 19.53
C GLN A 73 14.19 -12.52 20.56
N ALA A 74 13.02 -12.01 20.22
CA ALA A 74 12.21 -11.14 21.07
C ALA A 74 11.19 -11.92 21.90
N ALA A 75 10.84 -13.15 21.50
CA ALA A 75 9.93 -14.03 22.21
C ALA A 75 10.53 -15.41 22.47
N PRO A 76 10.15 -16.06 23.61
CA PRO A 76 10.48 -17.47 23.84
C PRO A 76 9.72 -18.36 22.85
N LEU A 77 10.33 -19.48 22.42
CA LEU A 77 9.74 -20.45 21.49
C LEU A 77 8.35 -20.93 21.91
N VAL A 78 8.10 -21.04 23.21
CA VAL A 78 6.79 -21.48 23.76
C VAL A 78 5.65 -20.50 23.49
N LYS A 79 5.94 -19.25 23.11
CA LYS A 79 4.96 -18.22 22.72
C LYS A 79 4.66 -18.22 21.21
N VAL A 80 5.47 -18.88 20.40
CA VAL A 80 5.25 -18.96 18.95
C VAL A 80 3.95 -19.70 18.65
N GLY A 81 3.15 -19.17 17.76
CA GLY A 81 1.81 -19.67 17.41
C GLY A 81 0.71 -19.29 18.41
N LYS A 82 1.02 -18.53 19.47
CA LYS A 82 0.03 -18.13 20.48
C LYS A 82 -0.33 -16.65 20.37
N PRO A 83 -1.56 -16.26 20.77
CA PRO A 83 -1.95 -14.88 20.90
C PRO A 83 -1.04 -14.10 21.85
N VAL A 84 -0.75 -12.86 21.47
CA VAL A 84 0.04 -11.92 22.27
C VAL A 84 -0.89 -10.85 22.82
N THR A 85 -0.76 -10.57 24.10
CA THR A 85 -1.42 -9.47 24.80
C THR A 85 -0.40 -8.41 25.19
N ASP A 86 -0.86 -7.28 25.72
CA ASP A 86 -0.01 -6.17 26.17
C ASP A 86 0.69 -5.43 24.98
N ILE A 87 -0.08 -5.29 23.89
CA ILE A 87 0.28 -4.43 22.76
C ILE A 87 -0.92 -3.50 22.54
N GLU A 88 -0.67 -2.20 22.61
CA GLU A 88 -1.67 -1.17 22.39
C GLU A 88 -1.55 -0.65 20.96
N MET A 89 -2.68 -0.46 20.28
CA MET A 89 -2.76 0.12 18.95
C MET A 89 -3.79 1.26 18.97
N ASP A 90 -3.41 2.41 18.51
CA ASP A 90 -4.25 3.60 18.43
C ASP A 90 -4.26 4.16 17.00
N PRO A 91 -5.43 4.34 16.37
CA PRO A 91 -6.74 3.86 16.81
C PRO A 91 -6.81 2.32 16.90
N PRO A 92 -7.71 1.77 17.72
CA PRO A 92 -7.82 0.32 17.86
C PRO A 92 -8.29 -0.33 16.57
N ALA A 93 -7.64 -1.44 16.18
CA ALA A 93 -8.06 -2.26 15.06
C ALA A 93 -8.52 -3.65 15.54
N ALA A 94 -9.60 -4.17 14.96
CA ALA A 94 -10.07 -5.51 15.25
C ALA A 94 -9.10 -6.53 14.62
N GLY A 95 -8.48 -7.36 15.45
CA GLY A 95 -7.49 -8.34 14.99
C GLY A 95 -6.77 -9.02 16.13
N GLN A 96 -5.70 -9.73 15.81
CA GLN A 96 -4.94 -10.51 16.79
C GLN A 96 -3.44 -10.41 16.51
N TRP A 97 -2.69 -10.13 17.57
CA TRP A 97 -1.24 -10.25 17.56
C TRP A 97 -0.81 -11.68 17.87
N SER A 98 0.14 -12.21 17.12
CA SER A 98 0.75 -13.52 17.34
C SER A 98 2.22 -13.53 16.92
N TRP A 99 3.03 -14.32 17.64
CA TRP A 99 4.39 -14.61 17.22
C TRP A 99 4.37 -15.72 16.17
N THR A 100 4.82 -15.44 14.95
CA THR A 100 4.98 -16.46 13.90
C THR A 100 6.37 -17.09 13.92
N ALA A 101 7.34 -16.38 14.47
CA ALA A 101 8.69 -16.84 14.77
C ALA A 101 9.21 -16.13 16.03
N PRO A 102 10.32 -16.57 16.68
CA PRO A 102 10.85 -15.90 17.87
C PRO A 102 11.23 -14.44 17.65
N ASP A 103 11.50 -14.05 16.41
CA ASP A 103 11.92 -12.74 15.95
C ASP A 103 10.87 -12.03 15.07
N ARG A 104 9.69 -12.67 14.86
CA ARG A 104 8.65 -12.12 13.98
C ARG A 104 7.29 -12.09 14.67
N LEU A 105 6.77 -10.89 14.85
CA LEU A 105 5.46 -10.61 15.39
C LEU A 105 4.54 -10.14 14.27
N VAL A 106 3.32 -10.68 14.23
CA VAL A 106 2.34 -10.38 13.19
C VAL A 106 1.01 -9.99 13.83
N PHE A 107 0.42 -8.92 13.33
CA PHE A 107 -0.97 -8.57 13.58
C PHE A 107 -1.82 -8.99 12.39
N GLN A 108 -2.74 -9.92 12.61
CA GLN A 108 -3.72 -10.33 11.61
C GLN A 108 -5.02 -9.58 11.87
N PRO A 109 -5.40 -8.62 10.99
CA PRO A 109 -6.67 -7.93 11.14
C PRO A 109 -7.83 -8.87 10.76
N LYS A 110 -8.99 -8.67 11.40
CA LYS A 110 -10.22 -9.40 11.08
C LYS A 110 -10.92 -8.86 9.83
N GLU A 111 -10.76 -7.57 9.60
CA GLU A 111 -11.32 -6.85 8.47
C GLU A 111 -10.20 -6.11 7.77
N ASP A 112 -10.45 -5.74 6.52
CA ASP A 112 -9.51 -4.96 5.73
C ASP A 112 -9.20 -3.62 6.41
N TRP A 113 -7.96 -3.15 6.27
CA TRP A 113 -7.52 -1.89 6.86
C TRP A 113 -8.36 -0.70 6.36
N PRO A 114 -8.73 0.23 7.23
CA PRO A 114 -9.24 1.53 6.81
C PRO A 114 -8.23 2.22 5.89
N VAL A 115 -8.72 2.85 4.83
CA VAL A 115 -7.87 3.44 3.79
C VAL A 115 -7.14 4.68 4.31
N GLY A 116 -5.82 4.70 4.19
CA GLY A 116 -4.99 5.85 4.55
C GLY A 116 -5.01 6.24 6.03
N GLN A 117 -5.33 5.31 6.91
CA GLN A 117 -5.37 5.53 8.36
C GLN A 117 -3.98 5.40 8.96
N ARG A 118 -3.57 6.37 9.77
CA ARG A 118 -2.34 6.29 10.55
C ARG A 118 -2.63 5.63 11.90
N TYR A 119 -1.69 4.79 12.32
CA TYR A 119 -1.71 4.05 13.57
C TYR A 119 -0.44 4.31 14.38
N SER A 120 -0.57 4.27 15.71
CA SER A 120 0.54 4.17 16.66
C SER A 120 0.44 2.83 17.38
N VAL A 121 1.55 2.14 17.54
CA VAL A 121 1.63 0.83 18.22
C VAL A 121 2.66 0.91 19.32
N LYS A 122 2.28 0.47 20.53
CA LYS A 122 3.12 0.49 21.71
C LYS A 122 3.24 -0.89 22.31
N PHE A 123 4.47 -1.35 22.52
CA PHE A 123 4.78 -2.64 23.14
C PHE A 123 4.83 -2.54 24.66
N GLY A 124 3.98 -3.29 25.34
CA GLY A 124 4.05 -3.49 26.77
C GLY A 124 5.14 -4.49 27.16
N ARG A 125 5.41 -4.59 28.44
CA ARG A 125 6.49 -5.44 28.96
C ARG A 125 6.21 -6.95 28.77
N LYS A 126 4.94 -7.37 28.84
CA LYS A 126 4.53 -8.77 28.75
C LYS A 126 4.49 -9.31 27.33
N ALA A 127 4.53 -8.43 26.32
CA ALA A 127 4.55 -8.81 24.90
C ALA A 127 5.84 -9.57 24.54
N LEU A 128 6.95 -9.25 25.20
CA LEU A 128 8.29 -9.72 24.91
C LEU A 128 8.80 -10.75 25.93
N ALA A 129 9.99 -11.29 25.69
CA ALA A 129 10.74 -12.07 26.69
C ALA A 129 11.26 -11.14 27.82
N ALA A 130 11.35 -11.68 29.04
CA ALA A 130 11.70 -10.88 30.23
C ALA A 130 13.10 -10.22 30.16
N ASN A 131 14.03 -10.84 29.44
CA ASN A 131 15.42 -10.37 29.26
C ASN A 131 15.59 -9.45 28.05
N VAL A 132 14.51 -9.12 27.30
CA VAL A 132 14.56 -8.27 26.11
C VAL A 132 14.24 -6.82 26.46
N LYS A 133 15.09 -5.92 26.01
CA LYS A 133 14.85 -4.47 26.01
C LYS A 133 14.81 -3.99 24.56
N LEU A 134 13.82 -3.18 24.21
CA LEU A 134 13.74 -2.55 22.89
C LEU A 134 14.38 -1.16 22.93
N LYS A 135 15.11 -0.80 21.87
CA LYS A 135 15.62 0.56 21.65
C LYS A 135 14.47 1.59 21.56
N ALA A 136 13.38 1.22 20.90
CA ALA A 136 12.13 1.97 20.83
C ALA A 136 10.98 1.03 21.23
N ARG A 137 10.00 1.53 22.00
CA ARG A 137 8.82 0.75 22.40
C ARG A 137 7.56 1.12 21.65
N GLU A 138 7.67 2.09 20.78
CA GLU A 138 6.56 2.65 20.02
C GLU A 138 7.00 2.87 18.58
N PHE A 139 6.08 2.64 17.66
CA PHE A 139 6.23 2.96 16.25
C PHE A 139 4.92 3.42 15.67
N SER A 140 4.98 4.09 14.51
CA SER A 140 3.79 4.47 13.76
C SER A 140 3.88 3.88 12.36
N PHE A 141 2.73 3.50 11.81
CA PHE A 141 2.59 3.09 10.42
C PHE A 141 1.32 3.68 9.82
N SER A 142 1.17 3.58 8.52
CA SER A 142 -0.05 3.99 7.83
C SER A 142 -0.55 2.84 6.96
N SER A 143 -1.86 2.62 6.98
CA SER A 143 -2.48 1.72 6.01
C SER A 143 -2.43 2.34 4.60
N PRO A 144 -2.53 1.53 3.53
CA PRO A 144 -2.46 2.01 2.17
C PRO A 144 -3.49 3.10 1.87
N GLY A 145 -3.04 4.17 1.23
CA GLY A 145 -3.88 5.27 0.79
C GLY A 145 -4.66 4.94 -0.48
N PHE A 146 -5.66 5.75 -0.79
CA PHE A 146 -6.39 5.67 -2.05
C PHE A 146 -5.60 6.40 -3.14
N ASP A 147 -5.42 5.72 -4.27
CA ASP A 147 -4.73 6.26 -5.43
C ASP A 147 -5.42 5.88 -6.73
N ILE A 148 -5.27 6.73 -7.76
CA ILE A 148 -5.81 6.54 -9.11
C ILE A 148 -4.65 6.63 -10.09
N SER A 149 -4.54 5.65 -10.98
CA SER A 149 -3.58 5.64 -12.09
C SER A 149 -4.29 5.43 -13.43
N VAL A 150 -3.66 5.86 -14.51
CA VAL A 150 -4.10 5.58 -15.87
C VAL A 150 -3.35 4.35 -16.35
N ASP A 151 -4.08 3.29 -16.68
CA ASP A 151 -3.51 2.07 -17.26
C ASP A 151 -3.27 2.23 -18.76
N SER A 152 -4.27 2.78 -19.46
CA SER A 152 -4.15 3.11 -20.88
C SER A 152 -5.06 4.27 -21.25
N SER A 153 -4.72 4.95 -22.33
CA SER A 153 -5.56 5.98 -22.94
C SER A 153 -5.32 5.98 -24.44
N GLU A 154 -6.36 5.90 -25.22
CA GLU A 154 -6.25 5.74 -26.66
C GLU A 154 -7.41 6.38 -27.43
N PHE A 155 -7.14 6.76 -28.67
CA PHE A 155 -8.14 7.05 -29.66
C PHE A 155 -8.55 5.72 -30.34
N TYR A 156 -9.81 5.35 -30.19
CA TYR A 156 -10.36 4.13 -30.78
C TYR A 156 -11.21 4.46 -31.99
N GLN A 157 -10.97 3.80 -33.11
CA GLN A 157 -11.80 3.81 -34.29
C GLN A 157 -12.29 2.38 -34.56
N ASP A 158 -13.61 2.22 -34.71
CA ASP A 158 -14.18 0.91 -35.01
C ASP A 158 -13.77 0.47 -36.42
N PRO A 159 -13.20 -0.73 -36.61
CA PRO A 159 -12.71 -1.19 -37.91
C PRO A 159 -13.84 -1.50 -38.90
N VAL A 160 -15.08 -1.73 -38.42
CA VAL A 160 -16.23 -2.03 -39.26
C VAL A 160 -17.07 -0.77 -39.47
N GLN A 161 -17.30 -0.02 -38.42
CA GLN A 161 -18.03 1.24 -38.43
C GLN A 161 -17.07 2.42 -38.29
N VAL A 162 -16.36 2.76 -39.34
CA VAL A 162 -15.30 3.78 -39.33
C VAL A 162 -15.74 5.18 -38.83
N ASN A 163 -17.05 5.42 -38.81
CA ASN A 163 -17.64 6.64 -38.24
C ASN A 163 -17.76 6.58 -36.72
N LEU A 164 -17.60 5.40 -36.12
CA LEU A 164 -17.65 5.22 -34.68
C LEU A 164 -16.23 5.41 -34.11
N ARG A 165 -15.94 6.64 -33.73
CA ARG A 165 -14.67 7.06 -33.14
C ARG A 165 -14.90 7.53 -31.73
N ARG A 166 -14.00 7.15 -30.82
CA ARG A 166 -14.10 7.49 -29.40
C ARG A 166 -12.71 7.64 -28.81
N VAL A 167 -12.64 8.35 -27.70
CA VAL A 167 -11.46 8.26 -26.83
C VAL A 167 -11.83 7.39 -25.62
N VAL A 168 -10.91 6.49 -25.29
CA VAL A 168 -11.07 5.52 -24.21
C VAL A 168 -9.93 5.71 -23.22
N TYR A 169 -10.28 5.87 -21.93
CA TYR A 169 -9.35 5.90 -20.82
C TYR A 169 -9.63 4.72 -19.92
N GLN A 170 -8.61 3.94 -19.61
CA GLN A 170 -8.67 2.88 -18.63
C GLN A 170 -7.96 3.34 -17.37
N LEU A 171 -8.70 3.41 -16.28
CA LEU A 171 -8.23 3.86 -14.98
C LEU A 171 -8.19 2.70 -14.01
N ARG A 172 -7.18 2.69 -13.16
CA ARG A 172 -7.03 1.72 -12.08
C ARG A 172 -7.04 2.42 -10.74
N PHE A 173 -7.72 1.80 -9.77
CA PHE A 173 -7.82 2.27 -8.40
C PHE A 173 -7.08 1.33 -7.46
N SER A 174 -6.41 1.88 -6.46
CA SER A 174 -5.76 1.08 -5.42
C SER A 174 -6.76 0.35 -4.52
N HIS A 175 -7.99 0.87 -4.37
CA HIS A 175 -9.10 0.30 -3.61
C HIS A 175 -10.40 0.49 -4.38
N PRO A 176 -11.48 -0.28 -4.07
CA PRO A 176 -12.79 -0.04 -4.67
C PRO A 176 -13.19 1.43 -4.57
N VAL A 177 -13.46 2.06 -5.72
CA VAL A 177 -13.73 3.49 -5.80
C VAL A 177 -15.15 3.84 -5.35
N ASN A 178 -15.32 5.00 -4.73
CA ASN A 178 -16.63 5.61 -4.56
C ASN A 178 -17.08 6.20 -5.91
N THR A 179 -17.95 5.47 -6.62
CA THR A 179 -18.36 5.79 -7.98
C THR A 179 -19.05 7.15 -8.10
N GLN A 180 -19.86 7.55 -7.10
CA GLN A 180 -20.53 8.84 -7.11
C GLN A 180 -19.55 10.01 -7.05
N LYS A 181 -18.56 9.94 -6.16
CA LYS A 181 -17.52 10.98 -6.04
C LYS A 181 -16.62 11.00 -7.27
N PHE A 182 -16.30 9.82 -7.81
CA PHE A 182 -15.49 9.71 -9.00
C PHE A 182 -16.20 10.33 -10.21
N GLU A 183 -17.45 9.96 -10.49
CA GLU A 183 -18.22 10.50 -11.60
C GLU A 183 -18.49 12.00 -11.46
N ALA A 184 -18.72 12.50 -10.25
CA ALA A 184 -18.85 13.93 -9.99
C ALA A 184 -17.55 14.71 -10.20
N GLY A 185 -16.41 14.05 -10.03
CA GLY A 185 -15.07 14.63 -10.18
C GLY A 185 -14.50 14.55 -11.59
N ILE A 186 -15.13 13.80 -12.52
CA ILE A 186 -14.62 13.63 -13.88
C ILE A 186 -15.13 14.73 -14.79
N ARG A 187 -14.25 15.18 -15.67
CA ARG A 187 -14.56 16.01 -16.83
C ARG A 187 -13.76 15.56 -18.04
N LEU A 188 -14.37 15.71 -19.20
CA LEU A 188 -13.76 15.42 -20.48
C LEU A 188 -13.89 16.67 -21.35
N ASP A 189 -12.79 17.37 -21.55
CA ASP A 189 -12.77 18.65 -22.24
C ASP A 189 -11.94 18.56 -23.52
N GLU A 190 -12.37 19.27 -24.57
CA GLU A 190 -11.56 19.47 -25.77
C GLU A 190 -10.41 20.41 -25.45
N GLY A 191 -9.22 20.12 -25.98
CA GLY A 191 -8.03 20.92 -25.86
C GLY A 191 -7.31 21.09 -27.19
N ASP A 192 -6.45 22.06 -27.24
CA ASP A 192 -5.49 22.24 -28.32
C ASP A 192 -4.20 21.52 -27.86
N PRO A 193 -3.68 20.52 -28.60
CA PRO A 193 -2.47 19.81 -28.24
C PRO A 193 -1.25 20.71 -28.10
N ASP A 194 -1.21 21.81 -28.86
CA ASP A 194 -0.10 22.75 -28.91
C ASP A 194 -0.16 23.84 -27.82
N LYS A 195 -1.26 23.92 -27.05
CA LYS A 195 -1.42 24.91 -26.01
C LYS A 195 -1.33 24.30 -24.60
N PRO A 196 -0.52 24.90 -23.73
CA PRO A 196 -0.46 24.44 -22.34
C PRO A 196 -1.84 24.59 -21.68
N PHE A 197 -2.17 23.63 -20.82
CA PHE A 197 -3.38 23.69 -20.00
C PHE A 197 -3.24 24.79 -18.94
N LEU A 198 -4.01 25.85 -19.09
CA LEU A 198 -3.98 27.00 -18.17
C LEU A 198 -5.10 26.97 -17.10
N GLY A 199 -5.82 25.84 -16.95
CA GLY A 199 -6.85 25.68 -15.92
C GLY A 199 -8.22 25.26 -16.45
N ILE A 200 -9.22 25.28 -15.57
CA ILE A 200 -10.60 24.82 -15.80
C ILE A 200 -11.30 25.67 -16.88
N GLY A 201 -11.92 25.03 -17.87
CA GLY A 201 -12.85 25.71 -18.79
C GLY A 201 -12.28 26.14 -20.14
N GLN A 202 -11.15 25.59 -20.58
CA GLN A 202 -10.65 25.80 -21.94
C GLN A 202 -11.07 24.61 -22.82
N GLY A 203 -12.15 24.77 -23.55
CA GLY A 203 -12.69 23.81 -24.50
C GLY A 203 -14.14 23.44 -24.22
N ALA A 204 -14.80 22.84 -25.22
CA ALA A 204 -16.14 22.32 -25.05
C ALA A 204 -16.09 21.03 -24.22
N SER A 205 -16.93 20.95 -23.19
CA SER A 205 -17.05 19.71 -22.42
C SER A 205 -17.77 18.65 -23.25
N ARG A 206 -17.23 17.45 -23.27
CA ARG A 206 -17.77 16.30 -23.98
C ARG A 206 -18.43 15.32 -23.02
N LYS A 207 -19.55 14.75 -23.46
CA LYS A 207 -20.21 13.70 -22.72
C LYS A 207 -19.42 12.40 -22.81
N PHE A 208 -19.53 11.59 -21.79
CA PHE A 208 -18.86 10.31 -21.67
C PHE A 208 -19.72 9.31 -20.89
N VAL A 209 -19.37 8.05 -20.99
CA VAL A 209 -19.95 6.95 -20.21
C VAL A 209 -18.83 6.32 -19.39
N VAL A 210 -19.13 5.99 -18.15
CA VAL A 210 -18.23 5.27 -17.26
C VAL A 210 -18.74 3.86 -17.03
N SER A 211 -17.89 2.88 -17.20
CA SER A 211 -18.16 1.48 -16.83
C SER A 211 -17.10 0.99 -15.85
N TYR A 212 -17.50 0.09 -14.96
CA TYR A 212 -16.64 -0.44 -13.91
C TYR A 212 -16.52 -1.95 -14.01
N ASP A 213 -15.37 -2.46 -13.54
CA ASP A 213 -15.25 -3.88 -13.28
C ASP A 213 -16.10 -4.31 -12.06
N LYS A 214 -16.21 -5.62 -11.85
CA LYS A 214 -16.99 -6.22 -10.75
C LYS A 214 -16.57 -5.69 -9.36
N PHE A 215 -15.30 -5.40 -9.17
CA PHE A 215 -14.74 -4.99 -7.89
C PHE A 215 -14.60 -3.48 -7.72
N LYS A 216 -14.93 -2.70 -8.77
CA LYS A 216 -14.72 -1.24 -8.80
C LYS A 216 -13.27 -0.83 -8.59
N LEU A 217 -12.35 -1.69 -9.04
CA LEU A 217 -10.91 -1.45 -9.06
C LEU A 217 -10.44 -0.89 -10.40
N GLN A 218 -11.28 -0.97 -11.42
CA GLN A 218 -11.03 -0.41 -12.75
C GLN A 218 -12.25 0.35 -13.23
N ALA A 219 -12.01 1.42 -13.97
CA ALA A 219 -13.03 2.14 -14.69
C ALA A 219 -12.59 2.40 -16.13
N THR A 220 -13.49 2.20 -17.06
CA THR A 220 -13.33 2.63 -18.45
C THR A 220 -14.19 3.86 -18.68
N VAL A 221 -13.56 4.99 -19.00
CA VAL A 221 -14.23 6.24 -19.38
C VAL A 221 -14.18 6.34 -20.91
N MET A 222 -15.34 6.37 -21.55
CA MET A 222 -15.46 6.37 -23.00
C MET A 222 -16.25 7.60 -23.45
N SER A 223 -15.72 8.37 -24.39
CA SER A 223 -16.42 9.53 -24.96
C SER A 223 -17.64 9.09 -25.78
N GLU A 224 -18.60 9.99 -25.97
CA GLU A 224 -19.57 9.85 -27.07
C GLU A 224 -18.82 9.77 -28.42
N PRO A 225 -19.48 9.26 -29.48
CA PRO A 225 -18.88 9.24 -30.81
C PRO A 225 -18.40 10.62 -31.25
N LEU A 226 -17.16 10.69 -31.71
CA LEU A 226 -16.52 11.94 -32.10
C LEU A 226 -16.56 12.12 -33.63
N PRO A 227 -16.91 13.30 -34.13
CA PRO A 227 -16.66 13.63 -35.54
C PRO A 227 -15.16 13.73 -35.79
N ILE A 228 -14.71 13.53 -37.03
CA ILE A 228 -13.32 13.84 -37.38
C ILE A 228 -13.13 15.36 -37.35
N PRO A 229 -12.21 15.87 -36.53
CA PRO A 229 -11.90 17.31 -36.58
C PRO A 229 -11.12 17.65 -37.84
N ALA A 230 -11.18 18.91 -38.28
CA ALA A 230 -10.38 19.37 -39.43
C ALA A 230 -8.86 19.28 -39.14
N GLN A 231 -8.48 19.64 -37.94
CA GLN A 231 -7.09 19.56 -37.45
C GLN A 231 -7.03 18.64 -36.23
N THR A 232 -5.86 18.10 -35.90
CA THR A 232 -5.68 17.32 -34.70
C THR A 232 -6.11 18.10 -33.46
N GLN A 233 -6.95 17.49 -32.65
CA GLN A 233 -7.42 18.02 -31.38
C GLN A 233 -7.03 17.05 -30.26
N SER A 234 -6.90 17.53 -29.05
CA SER A 234 -6.74 16.62 -27.88
C SER A 234 -8.02 16.57 -27.07
N LEU A 235 -8.38 15.38 -26.59
CA LEU A 235 -9.36 15.21 -25.54
C LEU A 235 -8.62 14.99 -24.22
N ARG A 236 -9.01 15.76 -23.22
CA ARG A 236 -8.39 15.73 -21.90
C ARG A 236 -9.38 15.26 -20.85
N LEU A 237 -9.04 14.14 -20.25
CA LEU A 237 -9.70 13.66 -19.04
C LEU A 237 -9.08 14.36 -17.84
N THR A 238 -9.92 14.96 -16.99
CA THR A 238 -9.52 15.47 -15.68
C THR A 238 -10.34 14.76 -14.62
N VAL A 239 -9.67 14.14 -13.65
CA VAL A 239 -10.28 13.62 -12.43
C VAL A 239 -9.84 14.54 -11.30
N ALA A 240 -10.78 15.29 -10.74
CA ALA A 240 -10.52 16.25 -9.67
C ALA A 240 -10.01 15.55 -8.40
N ALA A 241 -9.18 16.25 -7.63
CA ALA A 241 -8.77 15.82 -6.30
C ALA A 241 -9.97 15.57 -5.38
N GLY A 242 -9.78 14.76 -4.33
CA GLY A 242 -10.81 14.47 -3.34
C GLY A 242 -11.68 13.24 -3.66
N VAL A 243 -11.40 12.50 -4.74
CA VAL A 243 -12.00 11.19 -4.96
C VAL A 243 -11.55 10.21 -3.88
N THR A 244 -12.48 9.46 -3.30
CA THR A 244 -12.21 8.54 -2.19
C THR A 244 -12.50 7.10 -2.55
N ALA A 245 -11.94 6.18 -1.77
CA ALA A 245 -12.39 4.79 -1.80
C ALA A 245 -13.85 4.66 -1.34
N GLN A 246 -14.50 3.56 -1.71
CA GLN A 246 -15.88 3.23 -1.32
C GLN A 246 -16.03 3.14 0.22
N ARG A 247 -15.02 2.67 0.92
CA ARG A 247 -14.96 2.58 2.40
C ARG A 247 -14.62 3.91 3.08
N GLY A 248 -14.43 4.98 2.31
CA GLY A 248 -14.02 6.28 2.84
C GLY A 248 -12.49 6.42 2.93
N GLY A 249 -12.03 7.23 3.85
CA GLY A 249 -10.62 7.60 4.01
C GLY A 249 -10.28 8.90 3.27
N PRO A 250 -9.02 9.33 3.31
CA PRO A 250 -8.52 10.48 2.57
C PRO A 250 -8.75 10.30 1.07
N GLY A 251 -9.15 11.38 0.39
CA GLY A 251 -9.25 11.40 -1.06
C GLY A 251 -7.90 11.64 -1.73
N THR A 252 -7.88 11.55 -3.06
CA THR A 252 -6.72 11.91 -3.88
C THR A 252 -6.26 13.34 -3.59
N ALA A 253 -4.95 13.54 -3.46
CA ALA A 253 -4.37 14.83 -3.07
C ALA A 253 -4.31 15.84 -4.23
N ALA A 254 -4.25 15.36 -5.47
CA ALA A 254 -4.09 16.18 -6.67
C ALA A 254 -5.04 15.71 -7.77
N ASP A 255 -5.28 16.60 -8.74
CA ASP A 255 -6.01 16.25 -9.95
C ASP A 255 -5.18 15.29 -10.80
N LEU A 256 -5.84 14.29 -11.39
CA LEU A 256 -5.27 13.43 -12.41
C LEU A 256 -5.69 13.98 -13.78
N VAL A 257 -4.71 14.27 -14.64
CA VAL A 257 -4.96 14.80 -15.99
C VAL A 257 -4.30 13.90 -17.02
N GLN A 258 -5.09 13.46 -18.01
CA GLN A 258 -4.61 12.65 -19.12
C GLN A 258 -5.19 13.15 -20.42
N SER A 259 -4.34 13.34 -21.43
CA SER A 259 -4.76 13.78 -22.77
C SER A 259 -4.55 12.68 -23.80
N VAL A 260 -5.44 12.64 -24.79
CA VAL A 260 -5.35 11.76 -25.96
C VAL A 260 -5.60 12.60 -27.20
N ASP A 261 -4.75 12.47 -28.18
CA ASP A 261 -4.88 13.19 -29.44
C ASP A 261 -5.89 12.48 -30.35
N VAL A 262 -6.81 13.28 -30.91
CA VAL A 262 -7.79 12.88 -31.90
C VAL A 262 -7.29 13.38 -33.25
N PRO A 263 -6.86 12.50 -34.17
CA PRO A 263 -6.30 12.88 -35.47
C PRO A 263 -7.32 13.65 -36.30
N GLY A 264 -6.87 14.70 -36.93
CA GLY A 264 -7.68 15.50 -37.86
C GLY A 264 -7.79 14.86 -39.23
N LEU A 265 -8.74 15.37 -40.03
CA LEU A 265 -9.02 14.86 -41.41
C LEU A 265 -7.76 14.86 -42.30
N TYR A 266 -6.86 15.79 -42.09
CA TYR A 266 -5.62 15.96 -42.91
C TYR A 266 -4.37 15.42 -42.18
N SER A 267 -4.51 14.65 -41.11
CA SER A 267 -3.41 14.11 -40.33
C SER A 267 -3.11 12.65 -40.61
N LEU A 268 -3.63 12.10 -41.74
CA LEU A 268 -3.27 10.75 -42.15
C LEU A 268 -1.75 10.66 -42.35
N ALA A 269 -1.10 9.85 -41.55
CA ALA A 269 0.32 9.59 -41.63
C ALA A 269 0.59 8.11 -41.84
N ILE A 270 1.66 7.78 -42.50
CA ILE A 270 2.17 6.40 -42.56
C ILE A 270 2.94 6.16 -41.26
N ALA A 271 2.47 5.23 -40.44
CA ALA A 271 3.06 4.88 -39.14
C ALA A 271 4.18 3.85 -39.30
N ASP A 272 4.00 2.87 -40.20
CA ASP A 272 4.97 1.80 -40.44
C ASP A 272 4.88 1.31 -41.90
N ILE A 273 6.01 0.89 -42.45
CA ILE A 273 6.09 0.22 -43.74
C ILE A 273 6.99 -1.00 -43.57
N SER A 274 6.45 -2.19 -43.82
CA SER A 274 7.22 -3.43 -43.81
C SER A 274 6.92 -4.25 -45.06
N ALA A 275 7.92 -4.96 -45.52
CA ALA A 275 7.78 -5.88 -46.65
C ALA A 275 7.86 -7.32 -46.13
N SER A 276 6.98 -8.19 -46.63
CA SER A 276 7.00 -9.62 -46.36
C SER A 276 6.78 -10.45 -47.62
N VAL A 277 7.17 -11.71 -47.57
CA VAL A 277 6.87 -12.69 -48.62
C VAL A 277 5.81 -13.61 -48.07
N VAL A 278 4.66 -13.67 -48.71
CA VAL A 278 3.55 -14.57 -48.36
C VAL A 278 3.26 -15.53 -49.49
N SER A 279 2.73 -16.70 -49.19
CA SER A 279 2.26 -17.60 -50.25
C SER A 279 0.88 -17.13 -50.73
N ASN A 280 0.72 -16.98 -52.04
CA ASN A 280 -0.56 -16.71 -52.67
C ASN A 280 -1.50 -17.92 -52.62
N GLN A 281 -2.71 -17.79 -53.15
CA GLN A 281 -3.72 -18.85 -53.15
C GLN A 281 -3.30 -20.12 -53.94
N VAL A 282 -2.28 -20.04 -54.81
CA VAL A 282 -1.73 -21.15 -55.61
C VAL A 282 -0.47 -21.74 -55.00
N GLY A 283 0.04 -21.13 -53.90
CA GLY A 283 1.24 -21.57 -53.19
C GLY A 283 2.56 -20.91 -53.64
N ASP A 284 2.50 -19.98 -54.59
CA ASP A 284 3.68 -19.25 -55.07
C ASP A 284 4.03 -18.08 -54.11
N PRO A 285 5.33 -17.75 -53.97
CA PRO A 285 5.78 -16.63 -53.17
C PRO A 285 5.38 -15.29 -53.80
N GLU A 286 4.73 -14.45 -53.01
CA GLU A 286 4.32 -13.11 -53.40
C GLU A 286 4.90 -12.08 -52.43
N HIS A 287 5.44 -11.00 -52.97
CA HIS A 287 5.93 -9.85 -52.16
C HIS A 287 4.77 -8.95 -51.79
N VAL A 288 4.55 -8.79 -50.49
CA VAL A 288 3.50 -7.93 -49.93
C VAL A 288 4.12 -6.77 -49.16
N LEU A 289 3.65 -5.56 -49.43
CA LEU A 289 3.99 -4.40 -48.66
C LEU A 289 2.89 -4.09 -47.67
N HIS A 290 3.22 -4.15 -46.37
CA HIS A 290 2.35 -3.72 -45.30
C HIS A 290 2.56 -2.27 -45.03
N VAL A 291 1.51 -1.48 -45.14
CA VAL A 291 1.53 -0.05 -44.83
C VAL A 291 0.61 0.19 -43.65
N GLY A 292 1.18 0.45 -42.48
CA GLY A 292 0.44 0.90 -41.31
C GLY A 292 0.13 2.40 -41.42
N THR A 293 -1.12 2.76 -41.22
CA THR A 293 -1.57 4.17 -41.28
C THR A 293 -2.11 4.58 -39.91
N SER A 294 -2.01 5.91 -39.60
CA SER A 294 -2.50 6.47 -38.34
C SER A 294 -4.02 6.46 -38.19
N MET A 295 -4.76 6.22 -39.28
CA MET A 295 -6.22 6.09 -39.33
C MET A 295 -6.62 5.01 -40.31
N ALA A 296 -7.82 4.44 -40.15
CA ALA A 296 -8.37 3.50 -41.14
C ALA A 296 -8.56 4.14 -42.48
N VAL A 297 -8.06 3.49 -43.52
CA VAL A 297 -8.17 3.92 -44.91
C VAL A 297 -9.19 3.06 -45.63
N HIS A 298 -10.03 3.64 -46.45
CA HIS A 298 -11.01 2.91 -47.25
C HIS A 298 -10.31 2.21 -48.41
N GLU A 299 -10.54 0.91 -48.61
CA GLU A 299 -9.97 0.13 -49.70
C GLU A 299 -10.15 0.75 -51.07
N ARG A 300 -11.28 1.44 -51.32
CA ARG A 300 -11.57 2.10 -52.58
C ARG A 300 -10.71 3.33 -52.87
N GLU A 301 -10.01 3.83 -51.90
CA GLU A 301 -9.14 5.02 -51.98
C GLU A 301 -7.66 4.64 -52.14
N LEU A 302 -7.36 3.34 -52.11
CA LEU A 302 -6.02 2.77 -52.26
C LEU A 302 -5.73 2.30 -53.71
N ALA A 303 -6.68 2.44 -54.65
CA ALA A 303 -6.57 1.96 -56.02
C ALA A 303 -5.98 3.02 -56.96
#